data_28ae243074566f1701d1c760a6e87e64
#
_entry.id   28ae243074566f1701d1c760a6e87e64
#
_cell.length_a   1.000
_cell.length_b   1.000
_cell.length_c   1.000
_cell.angle_alpha   90.00
_cell.angle_beta   90.00
_cell.angle_gamma   90.00
#
_symmetry.space_group_name_H-M   'P 1'
#
loop_
_entity.id
_entity.type
_entity.pdbx_description
1 polymer ?
#
loop_
_entity_poly.entity_id
_entity_poly.type
_entity_poly.pdbx_seq_one_letter_code
_entity_poly.pdbx_strand_id
1 'polypeptide(L)'
;MTRLDAFRQKRATLNEQVFALDHLGVKRFFNLDSNTYKDGALPGKEKELLGLVASAVLRCNDCIDYHLEQCAKEGWSHDEIIDALNVALVVGGSIVIPHFRHAVETLNILKEEGYFQG
;
A
#
# COMPACT_ATOMS: atom_id res chain seq x y z
N MET A 1 -16.82 8.23 -8.91
CA MET A 1 -15.82 7.16 -8.67
C MET A 1 -14.41 7.71 -8.89
N THR A 2 -13.54 7.56 -7.91
CA THR A 2 -12.14 7.98 -8.02
C THR A 2 -11.29 6.89 -8.67
N ARG A 3 -10.05 7.25 -9.03
CA ARG A 3 -9.06 6.28 -9.50
C ARG A 3 -8.85 5.17 -8.46
N LEU A 4 -8.82 5.54 -7.17
CA LEU A 4 -8.62 4.57 -6.10
C LEU A 4 -9.80 3.61 -5.98
N ASP A 5 -11.03 4.09 -6.15
CA ASP A 5 -12.22 3.22 -6.19
C ASP A 5 -12.15 2.22 -7.34
N ALA A 6 -11.72 2.67 -8.51
CA ALA A 6 -11.54 1.78 -9.67
C ALA A 6 -10.49 0.71 -9.39
N PHE A 7 -9.39 1.09 -8.77
CA PHE A 7 -8.34 0.15 -8.33
C PHE A 7 -8.90 -0.89 -7.35
N ARG A 8 -9.64 -0.43 -6.33
CA ARG A 8 -10.22 -1.32 -5.31
C ARG A 8 -11.16 -2.35 -5.94
N GLN A 9 -12.01 -1.91 -6.85
CA GLN A 9 -12.98 -2.80 -7.53
C GLN A 9 -12.27 -3.83 -8.40
N LYS A 10 -11.31 -3.38 -9.19
CA LYS A 10 -10.53 -4.26 -10.07
C LYS A 10 -9.75 -5.29 -9.25
N ARG A 11 -9.12 -4.84 -8.16
CA ARG A 11 -8.36 -5.71 -7.27
C ARG A 11 -9.27 -6.78 -6.66
N ALA A 12 -10.43 -6.39 -6.14
CA ALA A 12 -11.37 -7.33 -5.54
C ALA A 12 -11.85 -8.37 -6.55
N THR A 13 -12.26 -7.94 -7.74
CA THR A 13 -12.74 -8.82 -8.81
C THR A 13 -11.65 -9.79 -9.27
N LEU A 14 -10.45 -9.30 -9.50
CA LEU A 14 -9.35 -10.15 -9.96
C LEU A 14 -8.83 -11.08 -8.87
N ASN A 15 -8.85 -10.66 -7.60
CA ASN A 15 -8.52 -11.55 -6.50
C ASN A 15 -9.50 -12.73 -6.40
N GLU A 16 -10.79 -12.48 -6.62
CA GLU A 16 -11.77 -13.59 -6.69
C GLU A 16 -11.39 -14.60 -7.78
N GLN A 17 -11.00 -14.11 -8.95
CA GLN A 17 -10.59 -14.96 -10.07
C GLN A 17 -9.29 -15.71 -9.76
N VAL A 18 -8.34 -15.05 -9.08
CA VAL A 18 -7.09 -15.69 -8.66
C VAL A 18 -7.37 -16.84 -7.69
N PHE A 19 -8.22 -16.62 -6.69
CA PHE A 19 -8.58 -17.68 -5.74
C PHE A 19 -9.40 -18.80 -6.40
N ALA A 20 -10.20 -18.48 -7.40
CA ALA A 20 -10.97 -19.45 -8.15
C ALA A 20 -10.09 -20.42 -8.97
N LEU A 21 -8.83 -20.06 -9.23
CA LEU A 21 -7.88 -20.99 -9.86
C LEU A 21 -7.60 -22.23 -9.00
N ASP A 22 -7.87 -22.15 -7.71
CA ASP A 22 -7.67 -23.24 -6.75
C ASP A 22 -6.25 -23.82 -6.78
N HIS A 23 -5.25 -22.94 -6.93
CA HIS A 23 -3.85 -23.35 -7.00
C HIS A 23 -3.21 -23.28 -5.61
N LEU A 24 -2.70 -24.40 -5.13
CA LEU A 24 -2.17 -24.52 -3.77
C LEU A 24 -1.00 -23.55 -3.49
N GLY A 25 -0.06 -23.43 -4.43
CA GLY A 25 1.08 -22.54 -4.28
C GLY A 25 0.67 -21.08 -4.17
N VAL A 26 -0.32 -20.66 -4.96
CA VAL A 26 -0.86 -19.30 -4.91
C VAL A 26 -1.55 -19.03 -3.58
N LYS A 27 -2.38 -19.98 -3.11
CA LYS A 27 -3.06 -19.86 -1.80
C LYS A 27 -2.05 -19.76 -0.66
N ARG A 28 -0.98 -20.54 -0.71
CA ARG A 28 0.10 -20.49 0.28
C ARG A 28 0.79 -19.14 0.30
N PHE A 29 1.02 -18.55 -0.87
CA PHE A 29 1.62 -17.22 -0.96
C PHE A 29 0.73 -16.15 -0.31
N PHE A 30 -0.57 -16.14 -0.62
CA PHE A 30 -1.50 -15.20 -0.01
C PHE A 30 -1.59 -15.39 1.51
N ASN A 31 -1.56 -16.63 1.97
CA ASN A 31 -1.56 -16.91 3.40
C ASN A 31 -0.27 -16.42 4.09
N LEU A 32 0.88 -16.64 3.45
CA LEU A 32 2.16 -16.14 3.92
C LEU A 32 2.16 -14.62 4.02
N ASP A 33 1.68 -13.95 2.97
CA ASP A 33 1.57 -12.50 2.92
C ASP A 33 0.72 -11.96 4.08
N SER A 34 -0.49 -12.50 4.24
CA SER A 34 -1.41 -12.07 5.31
C SER A 34 -0.81 -12.28 6.70
N ASN A 35 -0.13 -13.39 6.92
CA ASN A 35 0.49 -13.68 8.22
C ASN A 35 1.71 -12.81 8.51
N THR A 36 2.42 -12.40 7.47
CA THR A 36 3.60 -11.54 7.62
C THR A 36 3.25 -10.20 8.25
N TYR A 37 2.08 -9.63 7.93
CA TYR A 37 1.66 -8.31 8.41
C TYR A 37 1.00 -8.34 9.80
N LYS A 38 0.86 -9.50 10.41
CA LYS A 38 0.38 -9.61 11.80
C LYS A 38 1.45 -9.11 12.77
N ASP A 39 1.01 -8.70 13.97
CA ASP A 39 1.94 -8.29 15.02
C ASP A 39 2.94 -9.38 15.34
N GLY A 40 4.20 -8.99 15.41
CA GLY A 40 5.33 -9.83 15.79
C GLY A 40 6.27 -9.00 16.65
N ALA A 41 7.58 -9.12 16.43
CA ALA A 41 8.54 -8.22 17.06
C ALA A 41 8.26 -6.77 16.66
N LEU A 42 7.79 -6.56 15.43
CA LEU A 42 7.28 -5.27 14.98
C LEU A 42 5.76 -5.33 14.90
N PRO A 43 5.07 -4.28 15.32
CA PRO A 43 3.61 -4.17 15.13
C PRO A 43 3.22 -4.20 13.65
N GLY A 44 2.03 -4.72 13.36
CA GLY A 44 1.50 -4.75 11.99
C GLY A 44 1.42 -3.38 11.33
N LYS A 45 1.08 -2.33 12.09
CA LYS A 45 1.02 -0.97 11.56
C LYS A 45 2.38 -0.49 11.03
N GLU A 46 3.48 -0.86 11.69
CA GLU A 46 4.83 -0.51 11.23
C GLU A 46 5.19 -1.33 10.00
N LYS A 47 4.76 -2.60 9.94
CA LYS A 47 4.99 -3.44 8.76
C LYS A 47 4.29 -2.90 7.52
N GLU A 48 3.09 -2.33 7.66
CA GLU A 48 2.42 -1.67 6.54
C GLU A 48 3.23 -0.47 6.03
N LEU A 49 3.82 0.29 6.93
CA LEU A 49 4.68 1.42 6.55
C LEU A 49 5.95 0.94 5.83
N LEU A 50 6.55 -0.14 6.32
CA LEU A 50 7.71 -0.76 5.66
C LEU A 50 7.33 -1.27 4.26
N GLY A 51 6.17 -1.91 4.14
CA GLY A 51 5.66 -2.38 2.86
C GLY A 51 5.44 -1.24 1.87
N LEU A 52 4.95 -0.10 2.34
CA LEU A 52 4.78 1.10 1.52
C LEU A 52 6.13 1.58 0.97
N VAL A 53 7.12 1.72 1.84
CA VAL A 53 8.46 2.21 1.43
C VAL A 53 9.09 1.25 0.42
N ALA A 54 9.05 -0.05 0.70
CA ALA A 54 9.57 -1.06 -0.22
C ALA A 54 8.84 -1.03 -1.57
N SER A 55 7.52 -0.88 -1.56
CA SER A 55 6.69 -0.81 -2.78
C SER A 55 7.07 0.39 -3.65
N ALA A 56 7.35 1.53 -3.04
CA ALA A 56 7.77 2.73 -3.75
C ALA A 56 9.15 2.52 -4.41
N VAL A 57 10.10 1.93 -3.68
CA VAL A 57 11.45 1.61 -4.22
C VAL A 57 11.33 0.61 -5.37
N LEU A 58 10.45 -0.38 -5.25
CA LEU A 58 10.17 -1.37 -6.30
C LEU A 58 9.31 -0.82 -7.43
N ARG A 59 8.79 0.38 -7.30
CA ARG A 59 8.01 1.10 -8.32
C ARG A 59 6.73 0.37 -8.70
N CYS A 60 6.01 -0.16 -7.69
CA CYS A 60 4.74 -0.85 -7.86
C CYS A 60 3.59 0.06 -7.41
N ASN A 61 2.92 0.72 -8.38
CA ASN A 61 1.83 1.63 -8.05
C ASN A 61 0.65 0.94 -7.34
N ASP A 62 0.30 -0.26 -7.76
CA ASP A 62 -0.77 -1.03 -7.11
C ASP A 62 -0.42 -1.34 -5.65
N CYS A 63 0.83 -1.72 -5.40
CA CYS A 63 1.31 -2.00 -4.05
C CYS A 63 1.35 -0.73 -3.19
N ILE A 64 1.73 0.40 -3.79
CA ILE A 64 1.71 1.71 -3.13
C ILE A 64 0.29 2.05 -2.69
N ASP A 65 -0.69 1.93 -3.59
CA ASP A 65 -2.09 2.24 -3.27
C ASP A 65 -2.61 1.37 -2.13
N TYR A 66 -2.33 0.08 -2.18
CA TYR A 66 -2.76 -0.85 -1.14
C TYR A 66 -2.18 -0.47 0.22
N HIS A 67 -0.86 -0.30 0.29
CA HIS A 67 -0.20 0.00 1.57
C HIS A 67 -0.51 1.40 2.08
N LEU A 68 -0.71 2.39 1.21
CA LEU A 68 -1.16 3.72 1.62
C LEU A 68 -2.51 3.65 2.32
N GLU A 69 -3.45 2.91 1.76
CA GLU A 69 -4.76 2.73 2.39
C GLU A 69 -4.64 2.04 3.74
N GLN A 70 -3.82 1.00 3.84
CA GLN A 70 -3.60 0.31 5.11
C GLN A 70 -2.95 1.24 6.14
N CYS A 71 -1.95 2.03 5.73
CA CYS A 71 -1.31 3.00 6.62
C CYS A 71 -2.30 4.04 7.13
N ALA A 72 -3.18 4.54 6.27
CA ALA A 72 -4.22 5.48 6.66
C ALA A 72 -5.18 4.86 7.68
N LYS A 73 -5.62 3.63 7.46
CA LYS A 73 -6.49 2.89 8.37
C LYS A 73 -5.84 2.63 9.73
N GLU A 74 -4.53 2.42 9.74
CA GLU A 74 -3.76 2.17 10.96
C GLU A 74 -3.45 3.45 11.74
N GLY A 75 -3.83 4.60 11.22
CA GLY A 75 -3.70 5.87 11.92
C GLY A 75 -2.39 6.62 11.71
N TRP A 76 -1.56 6.20 10.74
CA TRP A 76 -0.40 7.01 10.36
C TRP A 76 -0.87 8.36 9.84
N SER A 77 -0.19 9.44 10.26
CA SER A 77 -0.51 10.78 9.77
C SER A 77 -0.01 10.99 8.35
N HIS A 78 -0.57 11.98 7.68
CA HIS A 78 -0.10 12.40 6.36
C HIS A 78 1.41 12.72 6.38
N ASP A 79 1.84 13.50 7.37
CA ASP A 79 3.26 13.89 7.46
C ASP A 79 4.18 12.70 7.73
N GLU A 80 3.75 11.76 8.57
CA GLU A 80 4.52 10.54 8.82
C GLU A 80 4.69 9.70 7.55
N ILE A 81 3.62 9.59 6.76
CA ILE A 81 3.65 8.83 5.49
C ILE A 81 4.58 9.51 4.50
N ILE A 82 4.50 10.85 4.37
CA ILE A 82 5.40 11.60 3.47
C ILE A 82 6.86 11.43 3.89
N ASP A 83 7.12 11.49 5.19
CA ASP A 83 8.48 11.32 5.71
C ASP A 83 9.02 9.92 5.40
N ALA A 84 8.20 8.89 5.54
CA ALA A 84 8.56 7.52 5.16
C ALA A 84 8.84 7.40 3.66
N LEU A 85 7.99 8.00 2.81
CA LEU A 85 8.19 7.99 1.36
C LEU A 85 9.45 8.73 0.95
N ASN A 86 9.88 9.74 1.72
CA ASN A 86 11.15 10.40 1.49
C ASN A 86 12.34 9.44 1.62
N VAL A 87 12.25 8.46 2.51
CA VAL A 87 13.25 7.40 2.62
C VAL A 87 13.31 6.60 1.31
N ALA A 88 12.15 6.28 0.72
CA ALA A 88 12.09 5.59 -0.56
C ALA A 88 12.77 6.40 -1.67
N LEU A 89 12.60 7.73 -1.68
CA LEU A 89 13.25 8.61 -2.66
C LEU A 89 14.77 8.57 -2.51
N VAL A 90 15.26 8.60 -1.28
CA VAL A 90 16.71 8.58 -1.02
C VAL A 90 17.32 7.23 -1.42
N VAL A 91 16.65 6.13 -1.11
CA VAL A 91 17.15 4.79 -1.43
C VAL A 91 17.05 4.50 -2.94
N GLY A 92 15.91 4.84 -3.55
CA GLY A 92 15.63 4.47 -4.94
C GLY A 92 16.09 5.49 -5.97
N GLY A 93 16.28 6.75 -5.57
CA GLY A 93 16.71 7.82 -6.47
C GLY A 93 15.57 8.42 -7.28
N SER A 94 15.92 9.25 -8.27
CA SER A 94 14.97 10.06 -9.05
C SER A 94 13.94 9.23 -9.82
N ILE A 95 14.24 7.96 -10.10
CA ILE A 95 13.29 7.05 -10.77
C ILE A 95 12.04 6.80 -9.94
N VAL A 96 12.08 7.05 -8.62
CA VAL A 96 10.94 6.91 -7.72
C VAL A 96 10.00 8.11 -7.81
N ILE A 97 10.44 9.27 -8.30
CA ILE A 97 9.62 10.49 -8.36
C ILE A 97 8.27 10.29 -9.05
N PRO A 98 8.17 9.63 -10.22
CA PRO A 98 6.85 9.39 -10.84
C PRO A 98 5.91 8.60 -9.92
N HIS A 99 6.45 7.68 -9.15
CA HIS A 99 5.67 6.86 -8.21
C HIS A 99 5.30 7.64 -6.95
N PHE A 100 6.15 8.59 -6.55
CA PHE A 100 5.82 9.54 -5.48
C PHE A 100 4.66 10.45 -5.90
N ARG A 101 4.63 10.91 -7.14
CA ARG A 101 3.49 11.70 -7.67
C ARG A 101 2.20 10.87 -7.60
N HIS A 102 2.27 9.61 -7.98
CA HIS A 102 1.13 8.69 -7.88
C HIS A 102 0.67 8.55 -6.41
N ALA A 103 1.62 8.39 -5.49
CA ALA A 103 1.32 8.29 -4.07
C ALA A 103 0.65 9.56 -3.53
N VAL A 104 1.11 10.74 -3.95
CA VAL A 104 0.50 12.02 -3.56
C VAL A 104 -0.95 12.11 -4.03
N GLU A 105 -1.23 11.68 -5.25
CA GLU A 105 -2.61 11.64 -5.75
C GLU A 105 -3.48 10.72 -4.89
N THR A 106 -2.97 9.54 -4.54
CA THR A 106 -3.69 8.60 -3.67
C THR A 106 -3.92 9.20 -2.27
N LEU A 107 -2.92 9.88 -1.71
CA LEU A 107 -3.07 10.56 -0.43
C LEU A 107 -4.16 11.65 -0.47
N ASN A 108 -4.24 12.40 -1.56
CA ASN A 108 -5.29 13.40 -1.74
C ASN A 108 -6.68 12.77 -1.77
N ILE A 109 -6.82 11.63 -2.45
CA ILE A 109 -8.08 10.88 -2.50
C ILE A 109 -8.45 10.39 -1.09
N LEU A 110 -7.50 9.80 -0.36
CA LEU A 110 -7.73 9.32 0.99
C LEU A 110 -8.13 10.45 1.94
N LYS A 111 -7.53 11.63 1.78
CA LYS A 111 -7.89 12.81 2.55
C LYS A 111 -9.35 13.22 2.30
N GLU A 112 -9.79 13.20 1.04
CA GLU A 112 -11.17 13.50 0.68
C GLU A 112 -12.14 12.46 1.23
N GLU A 113 -11.69 11.22 1.42
CA GLU A 113 -12.48 10.15 2.03
C GLU A 113 -12.55 10.25 3.57
N GLY A 114 -11.88 11.23 4.17
CA GLY A 114 -11.95 11.49 5.60
C GLY A 114 -10.73 11.07 6.42
N TYR A 115 -9.70 10.53 5.79
CA TYR A 115 -8.46 10.21 6.48
C TYR A 115 -7.61 11.47 6.75
N PHE A 116 -6.70 11.37 7.69
CA PHE A 116 -5.75 12.42 8.04
C PHE A 116 -6.40 13.68 8.62
N GLN A 117 -7.53 13.53 9.28
CA GLN A 117 -8.21 14.61 9.98
C GLN A 117 -7.86 14.57 11.47
N GLY A 118 -7.55 15.72 12.04
CA GLY A 118 -7.33 15.82 13.47
C GLY A 118 -6.01 16.41 13.86
#